data_bdb2cb276fcf41cb091236f77440fd00
#
_entry.id   bdb2cb276fcf41cb091236f77440fd00
#
_cell.length_a   1.000
_cell.length_b   1.000
_cell.length_c   1.000
_cell.angle_alpha   90.00
_cell.angle_beta   90.00
_cell.angle_gamma   90.00
#
_symmetry.space_group_name_H-M   'P 1'
#
loop_
_entity.id
_entity.type
_entity.pdbx_description
1 polymer ?
#
loop_
_entity_poly.entity_id
_entity_poly.type
_entity_poly.pdbx_seq_one_letter_code
_entity_poly.pdbx_strand_id
1 'polypeptide(L)'
;FNLRRICEVFCVHESDLLLPTADFDEFFDTNFREPKQGGGIGWLGRTLERLIPMADPSLRKYLGWYRSYSYAYGWPGWVISSLVCVYEHQGRVLSKTVERLRDPSQGARFVYKYNGVVTTSANRLFIAECDALQHDDFSLKILFQTHRSHVDFLTGLVTGTSTRPDRQPVSARIVLEYLGVTIDTRGALRKCGMFIPNNYNINPKILSLIDNSPGEGETVLRAIPH
;
A
#
# COMPACT_ATOMS: atom_id res chain seq x y z
N PHE A 1 -9.95 21.37 -34.53
CA PHE A 1 -10.56 20.57 -33.46
C PHE A 1 -9.44 19.77 -32.81
N ASN A 2 -9.23 19.94 -31.50
CA ASN A 2 -8.15 19.28 -30.83
C ASN A 2 -8.72 18.04 -30.11
N LEU A 3 -8.62 16.88 -30.78
CA LEU A 3 -9.09 15.58 -30.26
C LEU A 3 -8.59 15.29 -28.85
N ARG A 4 -7.32 15.64 -28.61
CA ARG A 4 -6.65 15.49 -27.31
C ARG A 4 -7.38 16.24 -26.19
N ARG A 5 -7.88 17.44 -26.48
CA ARG A 5 -8.62 18.25 -25.51
C ARG A 5 -10.01 17.68 -25.19
N ILE A 6 -10.61 17.00 -26.17
CA ILE A 6 -11.86 16.26 -25.94
C ILE A 6 -11.60 15.05 -25.04
N CYS A 7 -10.55 14.29 -25.31
CA CYS A 7 -10.15 13.15 -24.48
C CYS A 7 -9.86 13.56 -23.02
N GLU A 8 -9.19 14.70 -22.82
CA GLU A 8 -8.91 15.26 -21.49
C GLU A 8 -10.21 15.64 -20.75
N VAL A 9 -11.18 16.26 -21.41
CA VAL A 9 -12.46 16.68 -20.81
C VAL A 9 -13.33 15.47 -20.42
N PHE A 10 -13.34 14.43 -21.26
CA PHE A 10 -14.16 13.24 -21.04
C PHE A 10 -13.42 12.10 -20.33
N CYS A 11 -12.14 12.29 -20.00
CA CYS A 11 -11.29 11.25 -19.39
C CYS A 11 -11.29 9.94 -20.18
N VAL A 12 -11.21 10.03 -21.52
CA VAL A 12 -11.18 8.90 -22.45
C VAL A 12 -9.86 8.91 -23.24
N HIS A 13 -9.47 7.76 -23.77
CA HIS A 13 -8.31 7.66 -24.64
C HIS A 13 -8.69 8.00 -26.11
N GLU A 14 -7.75 8.49 -26.91
CA GLU A 14 -8.01 8.80 -28.32
C GLU A 14 -8.53 7.58 -29.10
N SER A 15 -8.04 6.37 -28.76
CA SER A 15 -8.51 5.10 -29.34
C SER A 15 -9.99 4.82 -29.10
N ASP A 16 -10.53 5.28 -27.97
CA ASP A 16 -11.92 5.03 -27.60
C ASP A 16 -12.88 5.84 -28.49
N LEU A 17 -12.45 7.05 -28.88
CA LEU A 17 -13.19 7.91 -29.80
C LEU A 17 -13.12 7.44 -31.28
N LEU A 18 -12.21 6.51 -31.56
CA LEU A 18 -12.04 5.94 -32.92
C LEU A 18 -12.69 4.56 -33.07
N LEU A 19 -13.39 4.07 -32.05
CA LEU A 19 -14.13 2.81 -32.11
C LEU A 19 -15.21 2.87 -33.19
N PRO A 20 -15.56 1.75 -33.85
CA PRO A 20 -16.78 1.64 -34.68
C PRO A 20 -18.01 2.06 -33.85
N THR A 21 -19.01 2.63 -34.52
CA THR A 21 -20.17 3.22 -33.82
C THR A 21 -20.86 2.27 -32.85
N ALA A 22 -21.00 0.99 -33.20
CA ALA A 22 -21.60 -0.01 -32.30
C ALA A 22 -20.76 -0.25 -31.03
N ASP A 23 -19.44 -0.36 -31.19
CA ASP A 23 -18.49 -0.58 -30.08
C ASP A 23 -18.37 0.70 -29.25
N PHE A 24 -18.44 1.88 -29.85
CA PHE A 24 -18.47 3.16 -29.15
C PHE A 24 -19.76 3.34 -28.36
N ASP A 25 -20.91 2.94 -28.86
CA ASP A 25 -22.17 2.99 -28.12
C ASP A 25 -22.16 2.08 -26.93
N GLU A 26 -21.61 0.88 -27.05
CA GLU A 26 -21.40 -0.05 -25.91
C GLU A 26 -20.40 0.52 -24.88
N PHE A 27 -19.29 1.08 -25.37
CA PHE A 27 -18.31 1.76 -24.53
C PHE A 27 -18.93 2.95 -23.82
N PHE A 28 -19.70 3.80 -24.52
CA PHE A 28 -20.35 4.98 -23.97
C PHE A 28 -21.41 4.61 -22.95
N ASP A 29 -22.26 3.64 -23.26
CA ASP A 29 -23.29 3.13 -22.36
C ASP A 29 -22.69 2.53 -21.08
N THR A 30 -21.54 1.88 -21.21
CA THR A 30 -20.82 1.27 -20.10
C THR A 30 -20.17 2.29 -19.17
N ASN A 31 -19.66 3.40 -19.73
CA ASN A 31 -18.82 4.34 -18.99
C ASN A 31 -19.52 5.66 -18.63
N PHE A 32 -20.53 6.11 -19.39
CA PHE A 32 -21.11 7.46 -19.26
C PHE A 32 -22.63 7.51 -19.06
N ARG A 33 -23.39 6.49 -19.47
CA ARG A 33 -24.81 6.48 -19.13
C ARG A 33 -25.01 6.25 -17.65
N GLU A 34 -25.73 7.15 -17.00
CA GLU A 34 -26.15 6.95 -15.60
C GLU A 34 -26.87 5.61 -15.49
N PRO A 35 -26.47 4.74 -14.54
CA PRO A 35 -27.17 3.48 -14.32
C PRO A 35 -28.59 3.80 -13.90
N LYS A 36 -29.57 3.29 -14.61
CA LYS A 36 -30.96 3.27 -14.15
C LYS A 36 -30.99 2.56 -12.79
N GLN A 37 -31.13 3.36 -11.72
CA GLN A 37 -31.34 2.97 -10.32
C GLN A 37 -30.49 1.75 -9.86
N GLY A 38 -29.30 2.05 -9.31
CA GLY A 38 -28.41 1.08 -8.70
C GLY A 38 -26.94 1.37 -8.95
N GLY A 39 -26.56 2.58 -8.74
CA GLY A 39 -25.26 3.22 -8.63
C GLY A 39 -23.98 2.39 -8.80
N GLY A 40 -23.61 2.02 -9.98
CA GLY A 40 -22.27 1.46 -10.21
C GLY A 40 -21.70 1.97 -11.52
N ILE A 41 -20.48 2.47 -11.49
CA ILE A 41 -19.68 2.83 -12.66
C ILE A 41 -19.40 1.54 -13.45
N GLY A 42 -20.35 1.07 -14.28
CA GLY A 42 -20.22 -0.08 -15.16
C GLY A 42 -19.46 -1.29 -14.58
N TRP A 43 -18.79 -2.06 -15.42
CA TRP A 43 -17.97 -3.22 -14.99
C TRP A 43 -16.76 -2.80 -14.13
N LEU A 44 -16.14 -1.64 -14.43
CA LEU A 44 -14.99 -1.13 -13.65
C LEU A 44 -15.43 -0.78 -12.24
N GLY A 45 -16.58 -0.11 -12.07
CA GLY A 45 -17.11 0.19 -10.74
C GLY A 45 -17.40 -1.06 -9.93
N ARG A 46 -18.03 -2.08 -10.55
CA ARG A 46 -18.24 -3.38 -9.89
C ARG A 46 -16.93 -4.07 -9.53
N THR A 47 -15.91 -3.96 -10.38
CA THR A 47 -14.59 -4.51 -10.08
C THR A 47 -13.94 -3.78 -8.92
N LEU A 48 -13.96 -2.44 -8.92
CA LEU A 48 -13.44 -1.62 -7.82
C LEU A 48 -14.21 -1.86 -6.51
N GLU A 49 -15.53 -2.00 -6.55
CA GLU A 49 -16.35 -2.35 -5.38
C GLU A 49 -16.00 -3.73 -4.81
N ARG A 50 -15.63 -4.70 -5.65
CA ARG A 50 -15.14 -6.01 -5.19
C ARG A 50 -13.73 -5.95 -4.60
N LEU A 51 -12.87 -5.11 -5.19
CA LEU A 51 -11.49 -4.94 -4.70
C LEU A 51 -11.44 -4.11 -3.42
N ILE A 52 -12.35 -3.12 -3.29
CA ILE A 52 -12.40 -2.19 -2.16
C ILE A 52 -13.84 -2.12 -1.65
N PRO A 53 -14.32 -3.19 -1.02
CA PRO A 53 -15.70 -3.26 -0.55
C PRO A 53 -15.98 -2.17 0.49
N MET A 54 -17.21 -1.66 0.48
CA MET A 54 -17.71 -0.83 1.55
C MET A 54 -17.84 -1.66 2.83
N ALA A 55 -17.43 -1.07 3.96
CA ALA A 55 -17.74 -1.53 5.32
C ALA A 55 -17.59 -3.05 5.57
N ASP A 56 -16.37 -3.60 5.37
CA ASP A 56 -16.08 -4.94 5.89
C ASP A 56 -15.84 -4.87 7.42
N PRO A 57 -16.77 -5.36 8.25
CA PRO A 57 -16.62 -5.31 9.72
C PRO A 57 -15.36 -6.04 10.21
N SER A 58 -14.85 -7.02 9.44
CA SER A 58 -13.66 -7.78 9.80
C SER A 58 -12.41 -6.94 9.80
N LEU A 59 -12.41 -5.79 9.09
CA LEU A 59 -11.31 -4.84 9.05
C LEU A 59 -11.22 -3.96 10.29
N ARG A 60 -12.31 -3.82 11.08
CA ARG A 60 -12.32 -2.91 12.24
C ARG A 60 -11.30 -3.27 13.31
N LYS A 61 -10.98 -4.56 13.46
CA LYS A 61 -9.95 -5.00 14.40
C LYS A 61 -8.52 -4.54 14.03
N TYR A 62 -8.33 -4.08 12.78
CA TYR A 62 -7.04 -3.58 12.30
C TYR A 62 -6.92 -2.05 12.35
N LEU A 63 -7.96 -1.35 12.82
CA LEU A 63 -7.90 0.11 12.95
C LEU A 63 -6.90 0.51 14.04
N GLY A 64 -6.11 1.53 13.75
CA GLY A 64 -5.13 2.09 14.68
C GLY A 64 -3.79 2.39 14.02
N TRP A 65 -2.80 2.56 14.87
CA TRP A 65 -1.45 2.95 14.47
C TRP A 65 -0.51 1.77 14.54
N TYR A 66 0.40 1.73 13.57
CA TYR A 66 1.41 0.70 13.46
C TYR A 66 2.77 1.33 13.20
N ARG A 67 3.82 0.65 13.63
CA ARG A 67 5.17 0.87 13.16
C ARG A 67 5.53 -0.25 12.20
N SER A 68 5.84 0.11 10.95
CA SER A 68 6.31 -0.85 9.97
C SER A 68 7.82 -0.99 10.04
N TYR A 69 8.30 -2.18 9.66
CA TYR A 69 9.71 -2.50 9.50
C TYR A 69 9.90 -3.35 8.26
N SER A 70 10.87 -3.00 7.44
CA SER A 70 11.36 -3.80 6.31
C SER A 70 12.80 -3.44 6.00
N TYR A 71 13.52 -4.30 5.29
CA TYR A 71 14.81 -3.90 4.74
C TYR A 71 14.64 -2.86 3.63
N ALA A 72 15.58 -1.92 3.57
CA ALA A 72 15.59 -0.85 2.59
C ALA A 72 15.95 -1.37 1.20
N TYR A 73 15.14 -1.07 0.20
CA TYR A 73 15.39 -1.53 -1.17
C TYR A 73 16.67 -0.93 -1.78
N GLY A 74 16.95 0.31 -1.46
CA GLY A 74 18.07 1.04 -2.02
C GLY A 74 19.37 1.00 -1.21
N TRP A 75 19.32 0.53 0.05
CA TRP A 75 20.46 0.53 0.97
C TRP A 75 20.58 -0.82 1.66
N PRO A 76 21.37 -1.76 1.08
CA PRO A 76 21.54 -3.09 1.63
C PRO A 76 22.00 -3.06 3.10
N GLY A 77 21.39 -3.90 3.93
CA GLY A 77 21.68 -3.98 5.37
C GLY A 77 21.01 -2.93 6.25
N TRP A 78 20.30 -1.95 5.65
CA TRP A 78 19.52 -0.96 6.41
C TRP A 78 18.08 -1.39 6.57
N VAL A 79 17.49 -1.10 7.72
CA VAL A 79 16.07 -1.30 8.00
C VAL A 79 15.37 0.06 7.97
N ILE A 80 14.25 0.12 7.26
CA ILE A 80 13.33 1.27 7.28
C ILE A 80 12.27 1.00 8.33
N SER A 81 11.97 2.02 9.14
CA SER A 81 10.81 2.05 10.02
C SER A 81 9.94 3.25 9.68
N SER A 82 8.65 2.99 9.43
CA SER A 82 7.66 3.99 9.04
C SER A 82 6.46 3.97 9.98
N LEU A 83 5.71 5.06 10.03
CA LEU A 83 4.47 5.13 10.80
C LEU A 83 3.29 4.93 9.86
N VAL A 84 2.45 3.96 10.17
CA VAL A 84 1.24 3.59 9.40
C VAL A 84 0.01 3.84 10.27
N CYS A 85 -1.01 4.49 9.71
CA CYS A 85 -2.33 4.64 10.30
C CYS A 85 -3.35 3.92 9.44
N VAL A 86 -4.11 3.01 10.03
CA VAL A 86 -5.28 2.37 9.41
C VAL A 86 -6.53 2.96 10.06
N TYR A 87 -7.43 3.53 9.28
CA TYR A 87 -8.59 4.26 9.78
C TYR A 87 -9.82 4.05 8.88
N GLU A 88 -11.00 4.17 9.47
CA GLU A 88 -12.26 4.12 8.73
C GLU A 88 -12.69 5.55 8.32
N HIS A 89 -13.07 5.73 7.07
CA HIS A 89 -13.61 6.97 6.55
C HIS A 89 -14.65 6.68 5.48
N GLN A 90 -15.85 7.26 5.61
CA GLN A 90 -16.96 7.08 4.68
C GLN A 90 -17.26 5.60 4.35
N GLY A 91 -17.24 4.75 5.37
CA GLY A 91 -17.51 3.32 5.24
C GLY A 91 -16.42 2.51 4.52
N ARG A 92 -15.23 3.06 4.34
CA ARG A 92 -14.06 2.37 3.78
C ARG A 92 -12.91 2.41 4.77
N VAL A 93 -12.09 1.36 4.75
CA VAL A 93 -10.87 1.34 5.55
C VAL A 93 -9.71 1.81 4.67
N LEU A 94 -9.04 2.84 5.15
CA LEU A 94 -7.96 3.54 4.46
C LEU A 94 -6.65 3.42 5.24
N SER A 95 -5.54 3.66 4.57
CA SER A 95 -4.23 3.77 5.20
C SER A 95 -3.56 5.10 4.90
N LYS A 96 -2.69 5.52 5.83
CA LYS A 96 -1.71 6.59 5.64
C LYS A 96 -0.37 6.10 6.16
N THR A 97 0.65 6.18 5.34
CA THR A 97 2.03 5.84 5.72
C THR A 97 2.92 7.08 5.61
N VAL A 98 3.76 7.29 6.63
CA VAL A 98 4.77 8.36 6.62
C VAL A 98 6.14 7.73 6.83
N GLU A 99 7.03 7.95 5.88
CA GLU A 99 8.44 7.56 5.94
C GLU A 99 9.32 8.78 6.07
N ARG A 100 10.34 8.66 6.90
CA ARG A 100 11.39 9.67 7.06
C ARG A 100 12.73 9.00 6.87
N LEU A 101 13.34 9.23 5.73
CA LEU A 101 14.59 8.60 5.37
C LEU A 101 15.72 9.63 5.41
N ARG A 102 16.93 9.15 5.70
CA ARG A 102 18.14 9.92 5.58
C ARG A 102 19.16 9.09 4.81
N ASP A 103 19.59 9.62 3.67
CA ASP A 103 20.64 8.98 2.89
C ASP A 103 21.91 8.81 3.73
N PRO A 104 22.39 7.59 3.93
CA PRO A 104 23.58 7.34 4.73
C PRO A 104 24.85 7.92 4.12
N SER A 105 24.91 8.08 2.79
CA SER A 105 26.10 8.54 2.07
C SER A 105 26.16 10.07 1.94
N GLN A 106 25.02 10.71 1.68
CA GLN A 106 24.96 12.14 1.41
C GLN A 106 24.29 12.95 2.54
N GLY A 107 23.65 12.27 3.49
CA GLY A 107 22.94 12.91 4.59
C GLY A 107 21.63 13.61 4.18
N ALA A 108 21.23 13.51 2.90
CA ALA A 108 20.00 14.07 2.38
C ALA A 108 18.78 13.48 3.11
N ARG A 109 17.79 14.32 3.36
CA ARG A 109 16.56 13.90 4.06
C ARG A 109 15.42 13.81 3.07
N PHE A 110 14.68 12.70 3.14
CA PHE A 110 13.49 12.45 2.33
C PHE A 110 12.30 12.19 3.24
N VAL A 111 11.15 12.69 2.84
CA VAL A 111 9.87 12.42 3.49
C VAL A 111 8.92 11.93 2.41
N TYR A 112 8.45 10.69 2.57
CA TYR A 112 7.43 10.11 1.71
C TYR A 112 6.12 10.01 2.50
N LYS A 113 5.03 10.26 1.82
CA LYS A 113 3.68 10.11 2.36
C LYS A 113 2.85 9.31 1.38
N TYR A 114 2.25 8.25 1.86
CA TYR A 114 1.39 7.40 1.05
C TYR A 114 -0.03 7.45 1.60
N ASN A 115 -0.99 7.48 0.70
CA ASN A 115 -2.39 7.25 0.99
C ASN A 115 -2.83 5.96 0.29
N GLY A 116 -3.67 5.18 0.96
CA GLY A 116 -4.07 3.90 0.42
C GLY A 116 -5.39 3.39 0.92
N VAL A 117 -5.74 2.23 0.39
CA VAL A 117 -6.94 1.48 0.73
C VAL A 117 -6.55 0.16 1.38
N VAL A 118 -7.38 -0.28 2.31
CA VAL A 118 -7.21 -1.55 3.02
C VAL A 118 -8.39 -2.45 2.70
N THR A 119 -8.10 -3.66 2.26
CA THR A 119 -9.12 -4.66 1.92
C THR A 119 -8.69 -6.05 2.35
N THR A 120 -9.62 -7.01 2.31
CA THR A 120 -9.36 -8.42 2.62
C THR A 120 -9.78 -9.31 1.47
N SER A 121 -9.02 -10.35 1.23
CA SER A 121 -9.37 -11.45 0.34
C SER A 121 -8.62 -12.71 0.74
N ALA A 122 -9.26 -13.87 0.67
CA ALA A 122 -8.64 -15.18 0.92
C ALA A 122 -7.83 -15.24 2.23
N ASN A 123 -8.35 -14.68 3.32
CA ASN A 123 -7.68 -14.60 4.62
C ASN A 123 -6.34 -13.84 4.59
N ARG A 124 -6.23 -12.84 3.70
CA ARG A 124 -5.10 -11.91 3.65
C ARG A 124 -5.63 -10.48 3.74
N LEU A 125 -4.82 -9.63 4.36
CA LEU A 125 -5.03 -8.19 4.39
C LEU A 125 -4.17 -7.56 3.28
N PHE A 126 -4.79 -6.74 2.47
CA PHE A 126 -4.13 -6.00 1.40
C PHE A 126 -4.15 -4.51 1.72
N ILE A 127 -3.00 -3.86 1.59
CA ILE A 127 -2.87 -2.41 1.69
C ILE A 127 -2.22 -1.94 0.40
N ALA A 128 -2.99 -1.27 -0.45
CA ALA A 128 -2.51 -0.67 -1.69
C ALA A 128 -2.36 0.83 -1.50
N GLU A 129 -1.17 1.37 -1.68
CA GLU A 129 -0.82 2.75 -1.39
C GLU A 129 -0.16 3.43 -2.58
N CYS A 130 -0.52 4.71 -2.79
CA CYS A 130 0.14 5.59 -3.75
C CYS A 130 0.86 6.72 -3.00
N ASP A 131 1.98 7.18 -3.53
CA ASP A 131 2.63 8.40 -3.05
C ASP A 131 1.68 9.59 -3.15
N ALA A 132 1.50 10.30 -2.05
CA ALA A 132 0.58 11.43 -1.95
C ALA A 132 1.23 12.79 -2.30
N LEU A 133 2.55 12.83 -2.52
CA LEU A 133 3.31 14.06 -2.78
C LEU A 133 3.68 14.21 -4.24
N GLN A 134 4.23 13.16 -4.85
CA GLN A 134 4.73 13.18 -6.23
C GLN A 134 3.87 12.34 -7.17
N HIS A 135 3.03 11.44 -6.63
CA HIS A 135 2.13 10.53 -7.37
C HIS A 135 2.88 9.59 -8.34
N ASP A 136 4.14 9.30 -8.06
CA ASP A 136 5.02 8.56 -8.94
C ASP A 136 5.43 7.19 -8.38
N ASP A 137 4.93 6.81 -7.19
CA ASP A 137 5.22 5.53 -6.55
C ASP A 137 3.94 4.83 -6.08
N PHE A 138 3.95 3.51 -6.20
CA PHE A 138 2.88 2.62 -5.77
C PHE A 138 3.45 1.44 -5.01
N SER A 139 2.84 1.09 -3.90
CA SER A 139 3.22 -0.10 -3.12
C SER A 139 2.01 -0.95 -2.76
N LEU A 140 2.23 -2.24 -2.68
CA LEU A 140 1.25 -3.23 -2.24
C LEU A 140 1.82 -4.03 -1.07
N LYS A 141 1.11 -4.03 0.06
CA LYS A 141 1.40 -4.89 1.20
C LYS A 141 0.38 -6.03 1.24
N ILE A 142 0.85 -7.26 1.34
CA ILE A 142 0.03 -8.47 1.51
C ILE A 142 0.41 -9.09 2.84
N LEU A 143 -0.52 -9.05 3.80
CA LEU A 143 -0.26 -9.41 5.19
C LEU A 143 -1.11 -10.61 5.61
N PHE A 144 -0.60 -11.44 6.51
CA PHE A 144 -1.39 -12.45 7.19
C PHE A 144 -2.44 -11.79 8.08
N GLN A 145 -3.66 -12.31 8.03
CA GLN A 145 -4.67 -11.93 9.01
C GLN A 145 -4.38 -12.62 10.34
N THR A 146 -4.62 -11.91 11.43
CA THR A 146 -4.62 -12.54 12.75
C THR A 146 -5.99 -13.15 13.05
N HIS A 147 -6.00 -14.35 13.61
CA HIS A 147 -7.20 -14.98 14.18
C HIS A 147 -7.45 -14.56 15.63
N ARG A 148 -6.50 -13.86 16.25
CA ARG A 148 -6.62 -13.34 17.61
C ARG A 148 -7.55 -12.13 17.64
N SER A 149 -8.20 -11.90 18.77
CA SER A 149 -8.99 -10.69 19.02
C SER A 149 -8.12 -9.43 19.12
N HIS A 150 -6.85 -9.59 19.46
CA HIS A 150 -5.87 -8.51 19.58
C HIS A 150 -4.78 -8.66 18.51
N VAL A 151 -4.41 -7.52 17.93
CA VAL A 151 -3.34 -7.44 16.93
C VAL A 151 -2.06 -6.97 17.61
N ASP A 152 -1.05 -7.83 17.68
CA ASP A 152 0.30 -7.44 18.14
C ASP A 152 1.17 -7.08 16.95
N PHE A 153 1.25 -8.00 15.98
CA PHE A 153 2.01 -7.85 14.74
C PHE A 153 1.20 -8.35 13.56
N LEU A 154 1.41 -7.71 12.41
CA LEU A 154 1.03 -8.22 11.10
C LEU A 154 2.30 -8.46 10.30
N THR A 155 2.46 -9.66 9.78
CA THR A 155 3.62 -10.03 8.95
C THR A 155 3.18 -10.28 7.52
N GLY A 156 4.06 -10.03 6.55
CA GLY A 156 3.73 -10.21 5.15
C GLY A 156 4.85 -9.84 4.21
N LEU A 157 4.47 -9.49 3.00
CA LEU A 157 5.35 -8.94 1.97
C LEU A 157 4.90 -7.54 1.60
N VAL A 158 5.85 -6.68 1.28
CA VAL A 158 5.64 -5.41 0.59
C VAL A 158 6.33 -5.46 -0.76
N THR A 159 5.63 -5.03 -1.80
CA THR A 159 6.12 -4.94 -3.17
C THR A 159 5.97 -3.50 -3.65
N GLY A 160 6.97 -3.00 -4.34
CA GLY A 160 6.99 -1.64 -4.87
C GLY A 160 8.20 -1.44 -5.78
N THR A 161 8.60 -0.19 -5.94
CA THR A 161 9.79 0.17 -6.71
C THR A 161 10.90 0.72 -5.81
N SER A 162 12.15 0.48 -6.18
CA SER A 162 13.28 1.09 -5.47
C SER A 162 13.31 2.61 -5.70
N THR A 163 13.79 3.36 -4.72
CA THR A 163 13.95 4.83 -4.83
C THR A 163 15.18 5.25 -5.64
N ARG A 164 15.95 4.29 -6.16
CA ARG A 164 17.14 4.57 -6.99
C ARG A 164 16.73 4.91 -8.43
N PRO A 165 17.62 5.53 -9.21
CA PRO A 165 17.31 5.96 -10.58
C PRO A 165 16.75 4.86 -11.48
N ASP A 166 17.12 3.60 -11.23
CA ASP A 166 16.67 2.44 -11.98
C ASP A 166 15.25 1.96 -11.62
N ARG A 167 14.68 2.45 -10.51
CA ARG A 167 13.31 2.13 -10.05
C ARG A 167 12.92 0.65 -10.22
N GLN A 168 13.82 -0.24 -9.82
CA GLN A 168 13.61 -1.68 -9.97
C GLN A 168 12.39 -2.16 -9.18
N PRO A 169 11.54 -3.02 -9.75
CA PRO A 169 10.52 -3.73 -8.99
C PRO A 169 11.17 -4.63 -7.94
N VAL A 170 10.70 -4.52 -6.70
CA VAL A 170 11.28 -5.24 -5.57
C VAL A 170 10.20 -5.72 -4.61
N SER A 171 10.52 -6.78 -3.88
CA SER A 171 9.70 -7.28 -2.76
C SER A 171 10.56 -7.53 -1.54
N ALA A 172 10.00 -7.27 -0.37
CA ALA A 172 10.64 -7.57 0.92
C ALA A 172 9.62 -8.06 1.94
N ARG A 173 10.09 -8.80 2.95
CA ARG A 173 9.29 -9.10 4.14
C ARG A 173 9.05 -7.83 4.94
N ILE A 174 7.84 -7.69 5.47
CA ILE A 174 7.41 -6.55 6.28
C ILE A 174 6.74 -7.02 7.56
N VAL A 175 6.95 -6.27 8.62
CA VAL A 175 6.24 -6.39 9.89
C VAL A 175 5.57 -5.06 10.21
N LEU A 176 4.31 -5.10 10.60
CA LEU A 176 3.59 -3.98 11.20
C LEU A 176 3.36 -4.29 12.68
N GLU A 177 4.03 -3.57 13.56
CA GLU A 177 3.88 -3.63 15.01
C GLU A 177 2.73 -2.71 15.43
N TYR A 178 1.73 -3.23 16.11
CA TYR A 178 0.59 -2.43 16.57
C TYR A 178 0.99 -1.53 17.74
N LEU A 179 0.63 -0.25 17.66
CA LEU A 179 0.95 0.75 18.66
C LEU A 179 -0.26 1.21 19.48
N GLY A 180 -1.47 0.94 18.98
CA GLY A 180 -2.72 1.33 19.64
C GLY A 180 -3.61 2.18 18.75
N VAL A 181 -4.83 2.43 19.23
CA VAL A 181 -5.81 3.31 18.54
C VAL A 181 -5.41 4.77 18.68
N THR A 182 -4.89 5.16 19.85
CA THR A 182 -4.44 6.52 20.16
C THR A 182 -2.99 6.48 20.62
N ILE A 183 -2.14 7.31 20.01
CA ILE A 183 -0.71 7.37 20.32
C ILE A 183 -0.19 8.81 20.34
N ASP A 184 0.98 9.03 20.93
CA ASP A 184 1.78 10.23 20.67
C ASP A 184 2.39 10.13 19.26
N THR A 185 1.69 10.67 18.26
CA THR A 185 2.11 10.62 16.84
C THR A 185 3.45 11.32 16.62
N ARG A 186 3.72 12.43 17.37
CA ARG A 186 4.99 13.16 17.25
C ARG A 186 6.14 12.33 17.77
N GLY A 187 5.98 11.68 18.91
CA GLY A 187 6.96 10.75 19.47
C GLY A 187 7.17 9.52 18.61
N ALA A 188 6.10 8.95 18.06
CA ALA A 188 6.15 7.82 17.14
C ALA A 188 6.92 8.17 15.85
N LEU A 189 6.65 9.35 15.23
CA LEU A 189 7.37 9.82 14.05
C LEU A 189 8.85 10.11 14.29
N ARG A 190 9.26 10.48 15.51
CA ARG A 190 10.69 10.64 15.84
C ARG A 190 11.45 9.31 15.82
N LYS A 191 10.75 8.22 16.07
CA LYS A 191 11.31 6.86 16.06
C LYS A 191 11.29 6.21 14.68
N CYS A 192 10.73 6.86 13.66
CA CYS A 192 10.78 6.42 12.27
C CYS A 192 12.09 6.87 11.60
N GLY A 193 12.57 6.09 10.64
CA GLY A 193 13.79 6.39 9.90
C GLY A 193 14.46 5.15 9.33
N MET A 194 15.73 5.30 8.99
CA MET A 194 16.60 4.22 8.53
C MET A 194 17.64 3.90 9.59
N PHE A 195 17.85 2.62 9.85
CA PHE A 195 18.76 2.14 10.89
C PHE A 195 19.57 0.94 10.43
N ILE A 196 20.79 0.82 10.92
CA ILE A 196 21.53 -0.45 10.88
C ILE A 196 21.04 -1.28 12.09
N PRO A 197 20.59 -2.54 11.90
CA PRO A 197 19.99 -3.35 12.95
C PRO A 197 20.79 -3.42 14.26
N ASN A 198 22.10 -3.53 14.14
CA ASN A 198 23.00 -3.66 15.31
C ASN A 198 23.16 -2.35 16.12
N ASN A 199 22.82 -1.21 15.52
CA ASN A 199 22.98 0.12 16.14
C ASN A 199 21.66 0.67 16.70
N TYR A 200 20.56 -0.05 16.51
CA TYR A 200 19.24 0.36 16.97
C TYR A 200 18.56 -0.79 17.72
N ASN A 201 17.94 -0.47 18.84
CA ASN A 201 17.28 -1.48 19.68
C ASN A 201 15.94 -1.93 19.06
N ILE A 202 16.01 -2.64 17.92
CA ILE A 202 14.88 -3.31 17.31
C ILE A 202 14.70 -4.66 17.98
N ASN A 203 13.47 -5.03 18.30
CA ASN A 203 13.17 -6.35 18.86
C ASN A 203 13.74 -7.45 17.93
N PRO A 204 14.59 -8.36 18.46
CA PRO A 204 15.19 -9.44 17.66
C PRO A 204 14.14 -10.27 16.88
N LYS A 205 12.95 -10.43 17.44
CA LYS A 205 11.83 -11.10 16.77
C LYS A 205 11.41 -10.38 15.49
N ILE A 206 11.37 -9.04 15.49
CA ILE A 206 11.06 -8.26 14.29
C ILE A 206 12.14 -8.48 13.24
N LEU A 207 13.43 -8.45 13.64
CA LEU A 207 14.53 -8.68 12.71
C LEU A 207 14.46 -10.06 12.04
N SER A 208 14.13 -11.11 12.80
CA SER A 208 13.95 -12.46 12.23
C SER A 208 12.75 -12.56 11.26
N LEU A 209 11.69 -11.78 11.50
CA LEU A 209 10.49 -11.79 10.67
C LEU A 209 10.65 -10.99 9.37
N ILE A 210 11.56 -10.01 9.32
CA ILE A 210 11.84 -9.22 8.10
C ILE A 210 13.07 -9.72 7.34
N ASP A 211 13.78 -10.74 7.82
CA ASP A 211 14.94 -11.30 7.12
C ASP A 211 14.51 -11.83 5.75
N ASN A 212 15.08 -11.26 4.69
CA ASN A 212 14.77 -11.61 3.31
C ASN A 212 15.58 -12.81 2.79
N SER A 213 16.40 -13.44 3.62
CA SER A 213 17.13 -14.64 3.23
C SER A 213 16.15 -15.73 2.79
N PRO A 214 16.31 -16.31 1.61
CA PRO A 214 15.49 -17.45 1.20
C PRO A 214 15.79 -18.64 2.13
N GLY A 215 14.75 -19.42 2.45
CA GLY A 215 14.94 -20.70 3.12
C GLY A 215 15.73 -21.69 2.24
N GLU A 216 16.27 -22.73 2.85
CA GLU A 216 16.99 -23.77 2.12
C GLU A 216 16.07 -24.39 1.05
N GLY A 217 16.50 -24.34 -0.22
CA GLY A 217 15.73 -24.84 -1.38
C GLY A 217 14.56 -23.94 -1.82
N GLU A 218 14.33 -22.79 -1.20
CA GLU A 218 13.31 -21.84 -1.67
C GLU A 218 13.80 -20.99 -2.84
N THR A 219 12.96 -20.91 -3.88
CA THR A 219 13.21 -20.09 -5.08
C THR A 219 12.37 -18.82 -5.12
N VAL A 220 11.49 -18.64 -4.15
CA VAL A 220 10.60 -17.47 -4.03
C VAL A 220 10.63 -16.90 -2.61
N LEU A 221 10.53 -15.59 -2.51
CA LEU A 221 10.42 -14.93 -1.21
C LEU A 221 9.02 -15.16 -0.62
N ARG A 222 8.97 -15.76 0.58
CA ARG A 222 7.73 -16.00 1.32
C ARG A 222 7.71 -15.19 2.61
N ALA A 223 6.55 -14.70 3.00
CA ALA A 223 6.36 -14.10 4.31
C ALA A 223 6.39 -15.17 5.40
N ILE A 224 6.88 -14.79 6.57
CA ILE A 224 6.91 -15.66 7.77
C ILE A 224 5.62 -15.40 8.56
N PRO A 225 4.75 -16.41 8.75
CA PRO A 225 3.56 -16.26 9.60
C PRO A 225 3.95 -16.07 11.06
N HIS A 226 3.13 -15.33 11.82
CA HIS A 226 3.35 -15.03 13.24
C HIS A 226 2.15 -15.40 14.09
#